data_7199ea37b9cf2e2868a0e49ad4f18fc2
#
_entry.id   7199ea37b9cf2e2868a0e49ad4f18fc2
#
_cell.length_a   1.000
_cell.length_b   1.000
_cell.length_c   1.000
_cell.angle_alpha   90.00
_cell.angle_beta   90.00
_cell.angle_gamma   90.00
#
_symmetry.space_group_name_H-M   'P 1'
#
loop_
_entity.id
_entity.type
_entity.pdbx_description
1 polymer ?
#
loop_
_entity_poly.entity_id
_entity_poly.type
_entity_poly.pdbx_seq_one_letter_code
_entity_poly.pdbx_strand_id
1 'polypeptide(L)'
;YLPNYHKLQEESISGYVSVSAYGGYSCNSEYEFLTGNTLGFLPSGSAVFTQYLNDKQNGLVSWLNELGYTTQAISPCSEGLWDIGNAYEQLQFKDRIYNCQDRMSDIQYFNGNITDETIFRYIEEQYERHAGSPYFVWTATMQNHAPYDHPEGVIHEITFEDYNNPAAQEYLNLISMARTWLYFQRRITQDFDRLLSLFGATRALKRRR
;
A
#
# COMPACT_ATOMS: atom_id res chain seq x y z
N TYR A 1 -0.37 13.62 13.20
CA TYR A 1 -1.01 14.75 12.50
C TYR A 1 -1.24 14.39 11.02
N LEU A 2 -2.38 13.76 10.72
CA LEU A 2 -2.74 13.27 9.38
C LEU A 2 -4.15 13.76 9.00
N PRO A 3 -4.33 15.06 8.67
CA PRO A 3 -5.65 15.64 8.46
C PRO A 3 -6.43 14.99 7.31
N ASN A 4 -5.76 14.62 6.24
CA ASN A 4 -6.39 13.94 5.11
C ASN A 4 -6.84 12.52 5.48
N TYR A 5 -6.06 11.80 6.31
CA TYR A 5 -6.42 10.48 6.81
C TYR A 5 -7.68 10.55 7.69
N HIS A 6 -7.74 11.51 8.61
CA HIS A 6 -8.94 11.69 9.43
C HIS A 6 -10.17 12.03 8.61
N LYS A 7 -9.99 12.88 7.60
CA LYS A 7 -11.07 13.18 6.67
C LYS A 7 -11.54 11.95 5.89
N LEU A 8 -10.60 11.11 5.41
CA LEU A 8 -10.95 9.86 4.75
C LEU A 8 -11.69 8.91 5.69
N GLN A 9 -11.28 8.82 6.97
CA GLN A 9 -12.01 8.02 7.96
C GLN A 9 -13.46 8.48 8.16
N GLU A 10 -13.71 9.79 8.14
CA GLU A 10 -15.06 10.37 8.25
C GLU A 10 -15.92 10.08 7.01
N GLU A 11 -15.31 10.03 5.84
CA GLU A 11 -15.98 9.87 4.54
C GLU A 11 -16.11 8.40 4.10
N SER A 12 -15.49 7.44 4.82
CA SER A 12 -15.42 6.03 4.43
C SER A 12 -15.78 5.05 5.55
N ILE A 13 -15.91 3.77 5.20
CA ILE A 13 -16.00 2.69 6.19
C ILE A 13 -14.58 2.45 6.70
N SER A 14 -14.35 2.72 7.97
CA SER A 14 -13.05 2.55 8.64
C SER A 14 -13.18 1.67 9.88
N GLY A 15 -12.07 1.08 10.31
CA GLY A 15 -12.02 0.22 11.48
C GLY A 15 -10.61 -0.18 11.86
N TYR A 16 -10.51 -1.00 12.89
CA TYR A 16 -9.25 -1.58 13.36
C TYR A 16 -9.18 -3.05 12.98
N VAL A 17 -8.04 -3.47 12.48
CA VAL A 17 -7.76 -4.87 12.15
C VAL A 17 -6.62 -5.36 13.02
N SER A 18 -6.85 -6.47 13.73
CA SER A 18 -5.76 -7.18 14.41
C SER A 18 -5.10 -8.12 13.41
N VAL A 19 -3.79 -7.99 13.28
CA VAL A 19 -2.97 -8.87 12.45
C VAL A 19 -2.16 -9.81 13.32
N SER A 20 -1.86 -11.01 12.82
CA SER A 20 -1.04 -12.00 13.54
C SER A 20 0.46 -11.78 13.35
N ALA A 21 0.87 -10.79 12.56
CA ALA A 21 2.27 -10.42 12.37
C ALA A 21 2.75 -9.50 13.50
N TYR A 22 3.69 -9.99 14.31
CA TYR A 22 4.30 -9.24 15.39
C TYR A 22 5.74 -8.89 15.07
N GLY A 23 6.13 -7.63 15.31
CA GLY A 23 7.53 -7.22 15.26
C GLY A 23 8.13 -7.07 13.88
N GLY A 24 7.34 -6.86 12.83
CA GLY A 24 7.79 -6.66 11.47
C GLY A 24 7.26 -7.72 10.51
N TYR A 25 7.96 -7.89 9.37
CA TYR A 25 7.57 -8.79 8.28
C TYR A 25 6.22 -8.40 7.66
N SER A 26 6.16 -7.23 7.02
CA SER A 26 4.96 -6.76 6.29
C SER A 26 4.44 -7.80 5.28
N CYS A 27 5.34 -8.60 4.69
CA CYS A 27 5.00 -9.73 3.83
C CYS A 27 4.01 -10.72 4.47
N ASN A 28 4.04 -10.86 5.78
CA ASN A 28 3.11 -11.72 6.52
C ASN A 28 1.70 -11.14 6.50
N SER A 29 1.56 -9.83 6.75
CA SER A 29 0.25 -9.15 6.68
C SER A 29 -0.28 -9.09 5.25
N GLU A 30 0.59 -8.90 4.26
CA GLU A 30 0.23 -8.99 2.84
C GLU A 30 -0.35 -10.37 2.50
N TYR A 31 0.33 -11.43 2.93
CA TYR A 31 -0.13 -12.80 2.70
C TYR A 31 -1.50 -13.05 3.32
N GLU A 32 -1.69 -12.69 4.59
CA GLU A 32 -2.97 -12.88 5.27
C GLU A 32 -4.10 -12.13 4.57
N PHE A 33 -3.85 -10.89 4.17
CA PHE A 33 -4.85 -10.08 3.47
C PHE A 33 -5.19 -10.65 2.08
N LEU A 34 -4.18 -11.02 1.30
CA LEU A 34 -4.36 -11.44 -0.09
C LEU A 34 -4.89 -12.86 -0.23
N THR A 35 -4.69 -13.72 0.78
CA THR A 35 -5.12 -15.11 0.74
C THR A 35 -6.31 -15.43 1.66
N GLY A 36 -6.52 -14.63 2.71
CA GLY A 36 -7.45 -14.94 3.78
C GLY A 36 -6.97 -16.07 4.72
N ASN A 37 -5.74 -16.55 4.55
CA ASN A 37 -5.14 -17.55 5.42
C ASN A 37 -4.56 -16.88 6.67
N THR A 38 -4.24 -17.67 7.70
CA THR A 38 -3.58 -17.19 8.92
C THR A 38 -2.18 -17.76 9.07
N LEU A 39 -1.28 -16.96 9.60
CA LEU A 39 0.06 -17.39 10.02
C LEU A 39 0.08 -18.08 11.39
N GLY A 40 -1.05 -18.15 12.09
CA GLY A 40 -1.15 -18.66 13.46
C GLY A 40 -0.67 -20.11 13.64
N PHE A 41 -0.52 -20.86 12.56
CA PHE A 41 0.01 -22.23 12.57
C PHE A 41 1.48 -22.35 12.20
N LEU A 42 2.13 -21.24 11.83
CA LEU A 42 3.54 -21.23 11.52
C LEU A 42 4.40 -20.94 12.77
N PRO A 43 5.64 -21.39 12.81
CA PRO A 43 6.55 -21.06 13.90
C PRO A 43 6.71 -19.54 14.09
N SER A 44 6.89 -19.12 15.33
CA SER A 44 7.14 -17.71 15.63
C SER A 44 8.38 -17.20 14.89
N GLY A 45 8.28 -16.01 14.31
CA GLY A 45 9.35 -15.40 13.49
C GLY A 45 9.40 -15.89 12.05
N SER A 46 8.40 -16.65 11.58
CA SER A 46 8.31 -17.04 10.18
C SER A 46 8.12 -15.84 9.27
N ALA A 47 8.80 -15.85 8.11
CA ALA A 47 8.61 -14.94 7.00
C ALA A 47 8.00 -15.72 5.83
N VAL A 48 6.70 -15.60 5.61
CA VAL A 48 5.95 -16.50 4.73
C VAL A 48 6.44 -16.46 3.28
N PHE A 49 6.76 -15.29 2.75
CA PHE A 49 7.20 -15.14 1.37
C PHE A 49 8.50 -15.91 1.07
N THR A 50 9.46 -15.89 2.00
CA THR A 50 10.76 -16.51 1.81
C THR A 50 10.83 -17.99 2.24
N GLN A 51 9.88 -18.46 3.04
CA GLN A 51 9.99 -19.78 3.68
C GLN A 51 8.89 -20.76 3.26
N TYR A 52 7.70 -20.26 2.94
CA TYR A 52 6.52 -21.14 2.81
C TYR A 52 5.74 -20.96 1.51
N LEU A 53 6.02 -19.92 0.72
CA LEU A 53 5.25 -19.60 -0.48
C LEU A 53 5.88 -20.28 -1.72
N ASN A 54 5.72 -21.59 -1.81
CA ASN A 54 6.31 -22.40 -2.87
C ASN A 54 5.32 -22.78 -3.98
N ASP A 55 4.03 -22.62 -3.75
CA ASP A 55 2.95 -23.03 -4.65
C ASP A 55 1.92 -21.90 -4.80
N LYS A 56 1.15 -21.98 -5.91
CA LYS A 56 0.05 -21.03 -6.17
C LYS A 56 -0.96 -21.01 -5.04
N GLN A 57 -1.26 -19.81 -4.59
CA GLN A 57 -2.23 -19.55 -3.54
C GLN A 57 -3.55 -19.06 -4.13
N ASN A 58 -4.64 -19.65 -3.69
CA ASN A 58 -5.96 -19.10 -3.95
C ASN A 58 -6.28 -18.01 -2.93
N GLY A 59 -6.93 -16.94 -3.37
CA GLY A 59 -7.29 -15.81 -2.53
C GLY A 59 -7.89 -14.68 -3.33
N LEU A 60 -7.78 -13.47 -2.81
CA LEU A 60 -8.36 -12.27 -3.42
C LEU A 60 -7.92 -12.09 -4.88
N VAL A 61 -6.63 -12.26 -5.16
CA VAL A 61 -6.08 -12.02 -6.50
C VAL A 61 -6.59 -13.05 -7.51
N SER A 62 -6.59 -14.35 -7.14
CA SER A 62 -7.10 -15.40 -8.04
C SER A 62 -8.60 -15.23 -8.33
N TRP A 63 -9.40 -14.87 -7.33
CA TRP A 63 -10.82 -14.60 -7.52
C TRP A 63 -11.08 -13.38 -8.41
N LEU A 64 -10.32 -12.31 -8.25
CA LEU A 64 -10.42 -11.14 -9.11
C LEU A 64 -10.01 -11.50 -10.56
N ASN A 65 -9.00 -12.36 -10.73
CA ASN A 65 -8.63 -12.87 -12.05
C ASN A 65 -9.77 -13.64 -12.72
N GLU A 66 -10.47 -14.50 -11.99
CA GLU A 66 -11.64 -15.23 -12.47
C GLU A 66 -12.80 -14.30 -12.84
N LEU A 67 -12.98 -13.20 -12.09
CA LEU A 67 -13.96 -12.16 -12.39
C LEU A 67 -13.56 -11.24 -13.55
N GLY A 68 -12.42 -11.47 -14.20
CA GLY A 68 -11.98 -10.72 -15.36
C GLY A 68 -11.22 -9.42 -15.03
N TYR A 69 -10.79 -9.23 -13.79
CA TYR A 69 -9.94 -8.10 -13.42
C TYR A 69 -8.54 -8.22 -14.02
N THR A 70 -7.95 -7.11 -14.38
CA THR A 70 -6.50 -6.99 -14.53
C THR A 70 -5.94 -6.76 -13.12
N THR A 71 -5.09 -7.69 -12.65
CA THR A 71 -4.47 -7.62 -11.32
C THR A 71 -3.00 -7.28 -11.46
N GLN A 72 -2.56 -6.21 -10.82
CA GLN A 72 -1.19 -5.71 -10.89
C GLN A 72 -0.59 -5.55 -9.50
N ALA A 73 0.64 -6.03 -9.31
CA ALA A 73 1.46 -5.73 -8.14
C ALA A 73 2.57 -4.73 -8.51
N ILE A 74 2.70 -3.68 -7.74
CA ILE A 74 3.72 -2.65 -7.93
C ILE A 74 4.56 -2.59 -6.66
N SER A 75 5.87 -2.84 -6.79
CA SER A 75 6.81 -2.73 -5.69
C SER A 75 7.90 -1.70 -6.00
N PRO A 76 8.16 -0.75 -5.11
CA PRO A 76 9.31 0.14 -5.21
C PRO A 76 10.64 -0.57 -4.99
N CYS A 77 10.59 -1.82 -4.51
CA CYS A 77 11.76 -2.64 -4.21
C CYS A 77 12.12 -3.58 -5.35
N SER A 78 13.33 -4.13 -5.29
CA SER A 78 13.75 -5.21 -6.20
C SER A 78 12.94 -6.48 -5.95
N GLU A 79 12.75 -7.27 -7.00
CA GLU A 79 12.03 -8.56 -6.93
C GLU A 79 12.65 -9.55 -5.93
N GLY A 80 13.97 -9.45 -5.67
CA GLY A 80 14.66 -10.30 -4.71
C GLY A 80 14.46 -9.90 -3.24
N LEU A 81 13.96 -8.69 -2.95
CA LEU A 81 13.70 -8.29 -1.57
C LEU A 81 12.52 -9.10 -1.01
N TRP A 82 12.74 -9.81 0.10
CA TRP A 82 11.72 -10.70 0.68
C TRP A 82 11.16 -11.74 -0.30
N ASP A 83 11.87 -12.04 -1.38
CA ASP A 83 11.42 -12.94 -2.45
C ASP A 83 10.06 -12.55 -3.06
N ILE A 84 9.81 -11.23 -3.14
CA ILE A 84 8.51 -10.71 -3.62
C ILE A 84 8.25 -11.10 -5.08
N GLY A 85 9.29 -11.33 -5.87
CA GLY A 85 9.16 -11.83 -7.25
C GLY A 85 8.41 -13.14 -7.30
N ASN A 86 8.89 -14.14 -6.58
CA ASN A 86 8.23 -15.42 -6.43
C ASN A 86 6.87 -15.27 -5.71
N ALA A 87 6.83 -14.51 -4.62
CA ALA A 87 5.60 -14.36 -3.84
C ALA A 87 4.44 -13.82 -4.67
N TYR A 88 4.63 -12.75 -5.43
CA TYR A 88 3.56 -12.19 -6.26
C TYR A 88 3.20 -13.07 -7.46
N GLU A 89 4.11 -13.93 -7.90
CA GLU A 89 3.79 -14.98 -8.88
C GLU A 89 2.88 -16.05 -8.25
N GLN A 90 3.24 -16.56 -7.09
CA GLN A 90 2.44 -17.57 -6.39
C GLN A 90 1.09 -17.02 -5.94
N LEU A 91 0.99 -15.73 -5.61
CA LEU A 91 -0.26 -15.01 -5.35
C LEU A 91 -1.08 -14.72 -6.62
N GLN A 92 -0.55 -15.07 -7.80
CA GLN A 92 -1.22 -15.03 -9.10
C GLN A 92 -1.52 -13.64 -9.65
N PHE A 93 -0.72 -12.62 -9.33
CA PHE A 93 -0.81 -11.34 -10.02
C PHE A 93 -0.46 -11.49 -11.50
N LYS A 94 -1.30 -10.94 -12.40
CA LYS A 94 -1.10 -11.02 -13.86
C LYS A 94 0.04 -10.13 -14.34
N ASP A 95 0.20 -8.97 -13.74
CA ASP A 95 1.30 -8.03 -14.02
C ASP A 95 2.03 -7.67 -12.74
N ARG A 96 3.36 -7.62 -12.82
CA ARG A 96 4.25 -7.39 -11.69
C ARG A 96 5.34 -6.41 -12.09
N ILE A 97 5.52 -5.37 -11.29
CA ILE A 97 6.47 -4.30 -11.54
C ILE A 97 7.34 -4.12 -10.30
N TYR A 98 8.64 -4.19 -10.50
CA TYR A 98 9.66 -4.06 -9.45
C TYR A 98 10.59 -2.91 -9.77
N ASN A 99 11.08 -2.21 -8.73
CA ASN A 99 11.95 -1.04 -8.85
C ASN A 99 11.40 0.12 -9.69
N CYS A 100 10.32 -0.06 -10.39
CA CYS A 100 9.64 0.91 -11.26
C CYS A 100 10.50 1.57 -12.36
N GLN A 101 11.79 1.29 -12.44
CA GLN A 101 12.77 2.04 -13.23
C GLN A 101 12.53 1.98 -14.75
N ASP A 102 12.03 0.84 -15.24
CA ASP A 102 11.84 0.65 -16.68
C ASP A 102 10.46 1.12 -17.18
N ARG A 103 9.58 1.53 -16.28
CA ARG A 103 8.17 1.79 -16.58
C ARG A 103 7.69 3.17 -16.16
N MET A 104 8.48 3.90 -15.38
CA MET A 104 8.14 5.22 -14.85
C MET A 104 9.14 6.26 -15.30
N SER A 105 8.64 7.42 -15.70
CA SER A 105 9.43 8.66 -15.85
C SER A 105 9.49 9.42 -14.51
N ASP A 106 10.50 10.24 -14.35
CA ASP A 106 10.63 11.20 -13.26
C ASP A 106 10.54 10.57 -11.85
N ILE A 107 11.24 9.45 -11.67
CA ILE A 107 11.32 8.78 -10.38
C ILE A 107 12.03 9.67 -9.37
N GLN A 108 11.36 9.99 -8.28
CA GLN A 108 11.91 10.73 -7.16
C GLN A 108 12.30 9.78 -6.04
N TYR A 109 13.39 10.08 -5.37
CA TYR A 109 13.92 9.31 -4.26
C TYR A 109 13.97 10.14 -2.99
N PHE A 110 13.67 9.52 -1.88
CA PHE A 110 13.89 10.04 -0.54
C PHE A 110 14.53 8.95 0.31
N ASN A 111 15.62 9.28 0.98
CA ASN A 111 16.36 8.34 1.82
C ASN A 111 16.67 7.00 1.11
N GLY A 112 17.05 7.05 -0.17
CA GLY A 112 17.34 5.87 -0.97
C GLY A 112 16.12 5.06 -1.45
N ASN A 113 14.92 5.41 -1.01
CA ASN A 113 13.67 4.77 -1.42
C ASN A 113 12.91 5.62 -2.44
N ILE A 114 12.18 4.97 -3.33
CA ILE A 114 11.25 5.65 -4.23
C ILE A 114 10.15 6.32 -3.40
N THR A 115 9.85 7.59 -3.71
CA THR A 115 8.83 8.34 -2.97
C THR A 115 7.43 7.78 -3.17
N ASP A 116 6.59 7.92 -2.15
CA ASP A 116 5.17 7.56 -2.22
C ASP A 116 4.46 8.33 -3.33
N GLU A 117 4.78 9.61 -3.53
CA GLU A 117 4.26 10.43 -4.62
C GLU A 117 4.55 9.82 -6.00
N THR A 118 5.76 9.32 -6.22
CA THR A 118 6.14 8.63 -7.45
C THR A 118 5.28 7.39 -7.68
N ILE A 119 5.13 6.55 -6.66
CA ILE A 119 4.32 5.31 -6.74
C ILE A 119 2.86 5.63 -7.03
N PHE A 120 2.27 6.61 -6.33
CA PHE A 120 0.85 6.94 -6.51
C PHE A 120 0.57 7.58 -7.86
N ARG A 121 1.45 8.45 -8.35
CA ARG A 121 1.34 8.98 -9.71
C ARG A 121 1.31 7.85 -10.74
N TYR A 122 2.16 6.85 -10.58
CA TYR A 122 2.18 5.71 -11.48
C TYR A 122 0.90 4.86 -11.37
N ILE A 123 0.39 4.64 -10.17
CA ILE A 123 -0.88 3.96 -9.97
C ILE A 123 -2.02 4.71 -10.67
N GLU A 124 -2.06 6.03 -10.58
CA GLU A 124 -3.04 6.87 -11.26
C GLU A 124 -2.95 6.71 -12.78
N GLU A 125 -1.74 6.76 -13.35
CA GLU A 125 -1.51 6.53 -14.78
C GLU A 125 -1.98 5.12 -15.22
N GLN A 126 -1.72 4.09 -14.40
CA GLN A 126 -2.20 2.73 -14.68
C GLN A 126 -3.72 2.64 -14.61
N TYR A 127 -4.33 3.30 -13.62
CA TYR A 127 -5.78 3.37 -13.51
C TYR A 127 -6.42 4.02 -14.76
N GLU A 128 -5.87 5.11 -15.23
CA GLU A 128 -6.33 5.78 -16.44
C GLU A 128 -6.16 4.90 -17.70
N ARG A 129 -5.05 4.16 -17.80
CA ARG A 129 -4.82 3.21 -18.91
C ARG A 129 -5.82 2.06 -18.94
N HIS A 130 -6.34 1.66 -17.79
CA HIS A 130 -7.33 0.60 -17.66
C HIS A 130 -8.77 1.14 -17.55
N ALA A 131 -8.99 2.42 -17.87
CA ALA A 131 -10.31 3.04 -17.82
C ALA A 131 -11.34 2.22 -18.63
N GLY A 132 -12.45 1.86 -17.98
CA GLY A 132 -13.51 1.05 -18.57
C GLY A 132 -13.31 -0.48 -18.44
N SER A 133 -12.24 -0.94 -17.80
CA SER A 133 -12.00 -2.35 -17.48
C SER A 133 -11.83 -2.55 -15.97
N PRO A 134 -12.26 -3.67 -15.40
CA PRO A 134 -12.01 -3.97 -14.00
C PRO A 134 -10.50 -4.05 -13.72
N TYR A 135 -10.01 -3.26 -12.76
CA TYR A 135 -8.60 -3.17 -12.43
C TYR A 135 -8.39 -3.22 -10.92
N PHE A 136 -7.43 -4.03 -10.50
CA PHE A 136 -6.98 -4.15 -9.12
C PHE A 136 -5.47 -3.95 -9.04
N VAL A 137 -5.04 -3.04 -8.20
CA VAL A 137 -3.62 -2.79 -7.92
C VAL A 137 -3.30 -3.02 -6.46
N TRP A 138 -2.17 -3.65 -6.23
CA TRP A 138 -1.57 -3.85 -4.92
C TRP A 138 -0.20 -3.18 -4.87
N THR A 139 0.09 -2.46 -3.80
CA THR A 139 1.40 -1.86 -3.57
C THR A 139 1.72 -1.80 -2.07
N ALA A 140 3.00 -1.95 -1.75
CA ALA A 140 3.57 -1.64 -0.44
C ALA A 140 4.65 -0.56 -0.65
N THR A 141 4.44 0.63 -0.12
CA THR A 141 5.38 1.75 -0.28
C THR A 141 6.55 1.65 0.69
N MET A 142 7.67 2.29 0.37
CA MET A 142 8.92 2.18 1.14
C MET A 142 9.48 3.52 1.61
N GLN A 143 8.92 4.66 1.19
CA GLN A 143 9.46 5.97 1.54
C GLN A 143 9.65 6.16 3.05
N ASN A 144 8.69 5.69 3.84
CA ASN A 144 8.66 5.85 5.28
C ASN A 144 9.22 4.63 6.04
N HIS A 145 10.00 3.77 5.36
CA HIS A 145 10.66 2.62 6.00
C HIS A 145 11.93 3.07 6.73
N ALA A 146 12.22 2.43 7.87
CA ALA A 146 13.49 2.61 8.58
C ALA A 146 14.71 2.30 7.67
N PRO A 147 15.89 2.85 7.94
CA PRO A 147 16.29 3.64 9.12
C PRO A 147 15.79 5.10 9.05
N TYR A 148 15.69 5.73 10.22
CA TYR A 148 15.18 7.10 10.38
C TYR A 148 16.28 8.12 10.73
N ASP A 149 17.52 7.80 10.41
CA ASP A 149 18.73 8.53 10.79
C ASP A 149 19.24 9.51 9.72
N HIS A 150 18.43 9.76 8.69
CA HIS A 150 18.79 10.67 7.60
C HIS A 150 17.80 11.83 7.46
N PRO A 151 18.00 12.93 8.20
CA PRO A 151 17.05 14.06 8.23
C PRO A 151 17.12 14.96 6.98
N GLU A 152 17.97 14.68 5.99
CA GLU A 152 18.09 15.53 4.80
C GLU A 152 16.78 15.51 3.99
N GLY A 153 16.23 16.71 3.75
CA GLY A 153 15.01 16.90 2.97
C GLY A 153 13.71 16.71 3.76
N VAL A 154 13.77 16.44 5.06
CA VAL A 154 12.59 16.34 5.92
C VAL A 154 12.03 17.71 6.23
N ILE A 155 10.74 17.92 6.01
CA ILE A 155 10.04 19.12 6.43
C ILE A 155 9.72 18.99 7.92
N HIS A 156 10.40 19.78 8.74
CA HIS A 156 10.18 19.84 10.19
C HIS A 156 8.94 20.69 10.52
N GLU A 157 7.75 20.17 10.21
CA GLU A 157 6.50 20.86 10.53
C GLU A 157 5.99 20.58 11.96
N ILE A 158 6.46 19.50 12.57
CA ILE A 158 6.05 19.06 13.89
C ILE A 158 7.29 18.89 14.74
N THR A 159 7.35 19.60 15.87
CA THR A 159 8.44 19.49 16.84
C THR A 159 7.88 19.09 18.21
N PHE A 160 8.65 18.29 18.94
CA PHE A 160 8.41 18.11 20.38
C PHE A 160 9.14 19.21 21.16
N GLU A 161 8.40 20.14 21.74
CA GLU A 161 9.01 21.25 22.50
C GLU A 161 9.67 20.78 23.81
N ASP A 162 9.14 19.72 24.42
CA ASP A 162 9.56 19.23 25.73
C ASP A 162 10.24 17.84 25.72
N TYR A 163 10.51 17.26 24.57
CA TYR A 163 11.00 15.90 24.50
C TYR A 163 12.27 15.79 23.63
N ASN A 164 13.41 15.75 24.30
CA ASN A 164 14.71 15.66 23.62
C ASN A 164 15.07 14.21 23.29
N ASN A 165 14.34 13.61 22.34
CA ASN A 165 14.67 12.30 21.79
C ASN A 165 14.81 12.41 20.26
N PRO A 166 16.04 12.36 19.71
CA PRO A 166 16.27 12.48 18.27
C PRO A 166 15.49 11.46 17.44
N ALA A 167 15.44 10.19 17.86
CA ALA A 167 14.73 9.15 17.13
C ALA A 167 13.21 9.38 17.07
N ALA A 168 12.63 9.92 18.15
CA ALA A 168 11.22 10.31 18.16
C ALA A 168 10.95 11.50 17.23
N GLN A 169 11.87 12.46 17.16
CA GLN A 169 11.77 13.59 16.25
C GLN A 169 11.86 13.13 14.79
N GLU A 170 12.77 12.22 14.48
CA GLU A 170 12.89 11.63 13.15
C GLU A 170 11.63 10.88 12.73
N TYR A 171 11.06 10.09 13.64
CA TYR A 171 9.80 9.41 13.40
C TYR A 171 8.65 10.39 13.10
N LEU A 172 8.57 11.51 13.86
CA LEU A 172 7.59 12.56 13.56
C LEU A 172 7.79 13.22 12.22
N ASN A 173 9.03 13.45 11.84
CA ASN A 173 9.36 14.03 10.55
C ASN A 173 8.86 13.11 9.41
N LEU A 174 9.01 11.82 9.54
CA LEU A 174 8.51 10.83 8.59
C LEU A 174 6.98 10.78 8.53
N ILE A 175 6.30 10.82 9.68
CA ILE A 175 4.84 10.89 9.70
C ILE A 175 4.34 12.17 9.01
N SER A 176 5.04 13.29 9.18
CA SER A 176 4.66 14.54 8.52
C SER A 176 4.80 14.46 7.00
N MET A 177 5.76 13.68 6.50
CA MET A 177 5.90 13.41 5.06
C MET A 177 4.77 12.53 4.50
N ALA A 178 4.17 11.66 5.29
CA ALA A 178 2.98 10.90 4.90
C ALA A 178 1.75 11.77 4.60
N ARG A 179 1.82 13.08 4.82
CA ARG A 179 0.77 14.04 4.39
C ARG A 179 0.51 14.00 2.90
N THR A 180 1.54 13.82 2.11
CA THR A 180 1.46 13.77 0.64
C THR A 180 0.67 12.55 0.18
N TRP A 181 0.87 11.41 0.83
CA TRP A 181 0.21 10.16 0.53
C TRP A 181 -1.32 10.24 0.56
N LEU A 182 -1.87 10.96 1.52
CA LEU A 182 -3.31 11.05 1.75
C LEU A 182 -4.03 12.01 0.79
N TYR A 183 -3.30 12.87 0.09
CA TYR A 183 -3.84 13.69 -0.97
C TYR A 183 -4.25 12.84 -2.19
N PHE A 184 -3.48 11.81 -2.52
CA PHE A 184 -3.76 10.88 -3.61
C PHE A 184 -4.98 10.00 -3.35
N GLN A 185 -5.13 9.47 -2.16
CA GLN A 185 -6.32 8.67 -1.81
C GLN A 185 -7.62 9.46 -1.99
N ARG A 186 -7.59 10.77 -1.77
CA ARG A 186 -8.75 11.63 -1.98
C ARG A 186 -9.20 11.66 -3.44
N ARG A 187 -8.28 11.59 -4.39
CA ARG A 187 -8.60 11.60 -5.82
C ARG A 187 -9.21 10.27 -6.26
N ILE A 188 -8.65 9.17 -5.82
CA ILE A 188 -9.21 7.83 -6.06
C ILE A 188 -10.60 7.68 -5.45
N THR A 189 -10.85 8.24 -4.25
CA THR A 189 -12.16 8.20 -3.60
C THR A 189 -13.21 9.03 -4.34
N GLN A 190 -12.84 10.16 -4.91
CA GLN A 190 -13.74 10.97 -5.74
C GLN A 190 -14.16 10.23 -7.01
N ASP A 191 -13.26 9.49 -7.63
CA ASP A 191 -13.56 8.66 -8.80
C ASP A 191 -14.37 7.41 -8.41
N PHE A 192 -14.16 6.84 -7.23
CA PHE A 192 -14.97 5.76 -6.68
C PHE A 192 -16.41 6.22 -6.40
N ASP A 193 -16.62 7.41 -5.85
CA ASP A 193 -17.94 8.01 -5.69
C ASP A 193 -18.64 8.26 -7.04
N ARG A 194 -17.87 8.61 -8.05
CA ARG A 194 -18.34 8.74 -9.43
C ARG A 194 -18.73 7.39 -10.01
N LEU A 195 -17.94 6.35 -9.80
CA LEU A 195 -18.27 4.98 -10.18
C LEU A 195 -19.53 4.47 -9.45
N LEU A 196 -19.61 4.65 -8.14
CA LEU A 196 -20.81 4.28 -7.36
C LEU A 196 -22.07 5.03 -7.85
N SER A 197 -21.92 6.28 -8.30
CA SER A 197 -23.03 7.04 -8.86
C SER A 197 -23.51 6.48 -10.22
N LEU A 198 -22.59 5.99 -11.04
CA LEU A 198 -22.89 5.35 -12.32
C LEU A 198 -23.64 4.02 -12.13
N PHE A 199 -23.34 3.28 -11.05
CA PHE A 199 -24.03 2.02 -10.72
C PHE A 199 -25.30 2.19 -9.88
N GLY A 200 -25.75 3.43 -9.62
CA GLY A 200 -26.96 3.69 -8.83
C GLY A 200 -26.84 3.32 -7.33
N ALA A 201 -25.65 2.90 -6.87
CA ALA A 201 -25.42 2.42 -5.51
C ALA A 201 -25.43 3.54 -4.45
N THR A 202 -25.22 4.79 -4.84
CA THR A 202 -25.20 5.96 -3.95
C THR A 202 -26.54 6.26 -3.28
N ARG A 203 -27.65 5.78 -3.82
CA ARG A 203 -28.98 5.98 -3.21
C ARG A 203 -29.23 5.08 -2.00
N ALA A 204 -28.58 3.92 -1.93
CA ALA A 204 -28.80 2.96 -0.84
C ALA A 204 -28.01 3.32 0.44
N LEU A 205 -26.82 3.90 0.29
CA LEU A 205 -25.96 4.30 1.43
C LEU A 205 -26.43 5.60 2.11
N LYS A 206 -27.00 6.56 1.37
CA LYS A 206 -27.54 7.81 1.95
C LYS A 206 -28.87 7.64 2.70
N ARG A 207 -29.54 6.49 2.62
CA ARG A 207 -30.80 6.21 3.33
C ARG A 207 -30.62 5.52 4.69
N ARG A 208 -29.37 5.26 5.13
CA ARG A 208 -29.08 4.59 6.42
C ARG A 208 -28.32 5.51 7.40
N ARG A 209 -28.37 6.81 7.21
CA ARG A 209 -27.98 7.80 8.23
C ARG A 209 -29.19 8.45 8.86
#